data_ce212fb63b488b46394388c7290dbf63
#
_entry.id   ce212fb63b488b46394388c7290dbf63
#
_cell.length_a   1.000
_cell.length_b   1.000
_cell.length_c   1.000
_cell.angle_alpha   90.00
_cell.angle_beta   90.00
_cell.angle_gamma   90.00
#
_symmetry.space_group_name_H-M   'P 1'
#
loop_
_entity.id
_entity.type
_entity.pdbx_description
1 polymer ?
#
loop_
_entity_poly.entity_id
_entity_poly.type
_entity_poly.pdbx_seq_one_letter_code
_entity_poly.pdbx_strand_id
1 'polypeptide(L)'
;MKEALILFSGGKDSLLSTVRYLDCGYKVYLVTYDNSCGIGMKNIKSAVNRLIKKYGNDRVEFIGTKDISPIFRNFIVPFYNYKFDYIIEEFGTISISQFNCLACRMAMYVASIIICKQKNISVVVDGARISQLFVIEQEKMLNKFTDFFKEYNLTIDYPVKNIESDWDLKNELLIRGIIPKTIEPQCLLGCPISKDNINDELINSICNVYDKYLKEKAIKVIENYNNINICEEFI
;
A
#
# COMPACT_ATOMS: atom_id res chain seq x y z
N MET A 1 15.99 14.92 -12.27
CA MET A 1 15.89 13.45 -12.10
C MET A 1 14.42 13.14 -11.95
N LYS A 2 13.91 12.03 -12.51
CA LYS A 2 12.53 11.61 -12.24
C LYS A 2 12.42 11.15 -10.80
N GLU A 3 11.29 11.40 -10.15
CA GLU A 3 11.05 11.08 -8.74
C GLU A 3 9.84 10.18 -8.57
N ALA A 4 9.89 9.28 -7.57
CA ALA A 4 8.79 8.39 -7.23
C ALA A 4 8.67 8.21 -5.72
N LEU A 5 7.43 8.13 -5.22
CA LEU A 5 7.11 7.74 -3.86
C LEU A 5 6.89 6.23 -3.82
N ILE A 6 7.63 5.52 -2.99
CA ILE A 6 7.54 4.07 -2.86
C ILE A 6 6.88 3.70 -1.52
N LEU A 7 5.80 2.92 -1.57
CA LEU A 7 5.24 2.27 -0.38
C LEU A 7 6.19 1.17 0.07
N PHE A 8 7.00 1.45 1.09
CA PHE A 8 8.14 0.62 1.47
C PHE A 8 7.92 -0.08 2.80
N SER A 9 7.61 -1.35 2.75
CA SER A 9 7.49 -2.21 3.95
C SER A 9 8.82 -2.83 4.40
N GLY A 10 9.86 -2.77 3.55
CA GLY A 10 11.11 -3.50 3.76
C GLY A 10 11.04 -4.99 3.41
N GLY A 11 9.86 -5.49 3.03
CA GLY A 11 9.66 -6.82 2.47
C GLY A 11 10.18 -6.93 1.03
N LYS A 12 10.30 -8.17 0.55
CA LYS A 12 10.94 -8.47 -0.74
C LYS A 12 10.24 -7.80 -1.94
N ASP A 13 8.92 -7.72 -1.93
CA ASP A 13 8.13 -7.12 -3.02
C ASP A 13 8.38 -5.61 -3.14
N SER A 14 8.27 -4.88 -2.04
CA SER A 14 8.56 -3.44 -1.99
C SER A 14 10.05 -3.14 -2.25
N LEU A 15 10.94 -4.03 -1.81
CA LEU A 15 12.37 -3.90 -2.06
C LEU A 15 12.70 -4.04 -3.54
N LEU A 16 12.14 -5.04 -4.23
CA LEU A 16 12.34 -5.22 -5.66
C LEU A 16 11.73 -4.09 -6.47
N SER A 17 10.52 -3.65 -6.12
CA SER A 17 9.89 -2.49 -6.74
C SER A 17 10.78 -1.24 -6.65
N THR A 18 11.37 -1.00 -5.48
CA THR A 18 12.32 0.11 -5.26
C THR A 18 13.54 -0.01 -6.16
N VAL A 19 14.13 -1.20 -6.22
CA VAL A 19 15.37 -1.42 -6.99
C VAL A 19 15.14 -1.24 -8.48
N ARG A 20 14.01 -1.72 -9.02
CA ARG A 20 13.65 -1.52 -10.43
C ARG A 20 13.56 -0.03 -10.78
N TYR A 21 12.99 0.79 -9.91
CA TYR A 21 12.91 2.24 -10.12
C TYR A 21 14.29 2.92 -10.03
N LEU A 22 15.12 2.50 -9.07
CA LEU A 22 16.50 2.98 -8.95
C LEU A 22 17.33 2.64 -10.20
N ASP A 23 17.21 1.41 -10.71
CA ASP A 23 17.89 0.98 -11.92
C ASP A 23 17.41 1.76 -13.17
N CYS A 24 16.14 2.17 -13.20
CA CYS A 24 15.57 3.06 -14.22
C CYS A 24 15.96 4.55 -14.07
N GLY A 25 16.84 4.90 -13.13
CA GLY A 25 17.34 6.26 -12.98
C GLY A 25 16.49 7.20 -12.13
N TYR A 26 15.49 6.70 -11.38
CA TYR A 26 14.69 7.52 -10.48
C TYR A 26 15.43 7.84 -9.18
N LYS A 27 15.13 9.00 -8.60
CA LYS A 27 15.25 9.24 -7.16
C LYS A 27 13.98 8.70 -6.49
N VAL A 28 14.14 7.95 -5.40
CA VAL A 28 13.01 7.34 -4.68
C VAL A 28 12.87 7.92 -3.29
N TYR A 29 11.62 8.26 -2.94
CA TYR A 29 11.20 8.62 -1.60
C TYR A 29 10.51 7.39 -0.99
N LEU A 30 11.14 6.80 0.01
CA LEU A 30 10.62 5.61 0.68
C LEU A 30 9.74 6.05 1.85
N VAL A 31 8.51 5.58 1.90
CA VAL A 31 7.58 5.80 3.02
C VAL A 31 7.10 4.46 3.56
N THR A 32 7.09 4.32 4.86
CA THR A 32 6.45 3.20 5.54
C THR A 32 5.20 3.70 6.24
N TYR A 33 4.13 2.92 6.18
CA TYR A 33 2.88 3.23 6.84
C TYR A 33 2.63 2.29 8.00
N ASP A 34 2.23 2.86 9.15
CA ASP A 34 1.81 2.13 10.34
C ASP A 34 0.33 2.40 10.61
N ASN A 35 -0.47 1.34 10.67
CA ASN A 35 -1.88 1.39 11.03
C ASN A 35 -2.13 0.99 12.49
N SER A 36 -1.08 0.90 13.30
CA SER A 36 -1.06 0.40 14.68
C SER A 36 -1.40 -1.09 14.84
N CYS A 37 -1.49 -1.85 13.74
CA CYS A 37 -1.77 -3.29 13.75
C CYS A 37 -0.60 -4.11 13.16
N GLY A 38 0.52 -3.44 12.82
CA GLY A 38 1.71 -4.06 12.27
C GLY A 38 2.70 -4.51 13.34
N ILE A 39 3.36 -5.65 13.08
CA ILE A 39 4.50 -6.13 13.87
C ILE A 39 5.74 -6.25 13.00
N GLY A 40 6.94 -6.18 13.61
CA GLY A 40 8.19 -6.36 12.88
C GLY A 40 8.73 -5.11 12.16
N MET A 41 8.15 -3.94 12.38
CA MET A 41 8.50 -2.68 11.71
C MET A 41 9.96 -2.22 11.93
N LYS A 42 10.62 -2.68 13.00
CA LYS A 42 12.00 -2.29 13.34
C LYS A 42 13.04 -2.67 12.27
N ASN A 43 12.74 -3.64 11.41
CA ASN A 43 13.67 -4.13 10.38
C ASN A 43 13.79 -3.21 9.15
N ILE A 44 12.87 -2.28 8.97
CA ILE A 44 12.78 -1.38 7.81
C ILE A 44 14.06 -0.54 7.66
N LYS A 45 14.57 0.06 8.74
CA LYS A 45 15.80 0.86 8.73
C LYS A 45 17.00 0.09 8.14
N SER A 46 17.10 -1.20 8.43
CA SER A 46 18.19 -2.04 7.88
C SER A 46 18.06 -2.23 6.36
N ALA A 47 16.84 -2.35 5.83
CA ALA A 47 16.61 -2.43 4.39
C ALA A 47 16.91 -1.09 3.70
N VAL A 48 16.49 0.03 4.28
CA VAL A 48 16.81 1.39 3.80
C VAL A 48 18.33 1.60 3.75
N ASN A 49 19.06 1.28 4.81
CA ASN A 49 20.51 1.46 4.87
C ASN A 49 21.25 0.64 3.78
N ARG A 50 20.74 -0.54 3.43
CA ARG A 50 21.32 -1.33 2.32
C ARG A 50 21.09 -0.66 0.97
N LEU A 51 19.91 -0.07 0.74
CA LEU A 51 19.63 0.68 -0.48
C LEU A 51 20.51 1.93 -0.58
N ILE A 52 20.61 2.70 0.50
CA ILE A 52 21.46 3.90 0.56
C ILE A 52 22.95 3.53 0.31
N LYS A 53 23.42 2.46 0.95
CA LYS A 53 24.81 1.99 0.74
C LYS A 53 25.10 1.65 -0.72
N LYS A 54 24.11 1.14 -1.45
CA LYS A 54 24.27 0.72 -2.84
C LYS A 54 24.05 1.85 -3.84
N TYR A 55 23.04 2.68 -3.65
CA TYR A 55 22.61 3.65 -4.64
C TYR A 55 22.92 5.12 -4.28
N GLY A 56 23.34 5.39 -3.05
CA GLY A 56 23.65 6.74 -2.55
C GLY A 56 22.47 7.44 -1.89
N ASN A 57 22.77 8.40 -1.02
CA ASN A 57 21.76 9.25 -0.34
C ASN A 57 21.07 10.23 -1.29
N ASP A 58 21.70 10.59 -2.38
CA ASP A 58 21.15 11.44 -3.41
C ASP A 58 20.01 10.79 -4.18
N ARG A 59 20.00 9.46 -4.24
CA ARG A 59 19.02 8.66 -4.96
C ARG A 59 17.96 8.02 -4.07
N VAL A 60 18.24 7.81 -2.79
CA VAL A 60 17.35 7.13 -1.83
C VAL A 60 17.12 8.01 -0.61
N GLU A 61 15.89 8.48 -0.44
CA GLU A 61 15.46 9.26 0.72
C GLU A 61 14.38 8.49 1.49
N PHE A 62 14.62 8.20 2.76
CA PHE A 62 13.59 7.61 3.63
C PHE A 62 12.87 8.74 4.37
N ILE A 63 11.62 8.99 4.02
CA ILE A 63 10.79 10.04 4.63
C ILE A 63 10.08 9.61 5.91
N GLY A 64 10.46 8.44 6.43
CA GLY A 64 10.03 7.95 7.74
C GLY A 64 8.87 6.97 7.72
N THR A 65 8.48 6.57 8.92
CA THR A 65 7.24 5.82 9.15
C THR A 65 6.14 6.82 9.49
N LYS A 66 5.01 6.70 8.79
CA LYS A 66 3.84 7.57 8.96
C LYS A 66 2.70 6.78 9.59
N ASP A 67 2.15 7.29 10.69
CA ASP A 67 0.97 6.72 11.31
C ASP A 67 -0.27 7.03 10.47
N ILE A 68 -0.92 6.03 9.92
CA ILE A 68 -2.19 6.13 9.17
C ILE A 68 -3.37 5.63 9.99
N SER A 69 -3.18 5.30 11.25
CA SER A 69 -4.25 4.76 12.09
C SER A 69 -5.47 5.68 12.23
N PRO A 70 -5.36 7.02 12.23
CA PRO A 70 -6.54 7.88 12.23
C PRO A 70 -7.37 7.74 10.95
N ILE A 71 -6.73 7.71 9.77
CA ILE A 71 -7.42 7.52 8.49
C ILE A 71 -8.05 6.12 8.44
N PHE A 72 -7.29 5.10 8.82
CA PHE A 72 -7.74 3.72 8.85
C PHE A 72 -8.96 3.55 9.75
N ARG A 73 -8.94 4.10 10.98
CA ARG A 73 -10.08 4.08 11.91
C ARG A 73 -11.30 4.81 11.36
N ASN A 74 -11.11 5.94 10.66
CA ASN A 74 -12.20 6.66 10.00
C ASN A 74 -12.91 5.80 8.93
N PHE A 75 -12.21 4.85 8.34
CA PHE A 75 -12.79 3.93 7.37
C PHE A 75 -13.47 2.73 8.02
N ILE A 76 -12.85 2.10 9.03
CA ILE A 76 -13.35 0.84 9.59
C ILE A 76 -14.45 1.03 10.64
N VAL A 77 -14.31 2.02 11.53
CA VAL A 77 -15.25 2.17 12.67
C VAL A 77 -16.69 2.43 12.22
N PRO A 78 -16.99 3.36 11.29
CA PRO A 78 -18.36 3.54 10.83
C PRO A 78 -18.91 2.34 10.07
N PHE A 79 -18.06 1.58 9.39
CA PHE A 79 -18.50 0.37 8.67
C PHE A 79 -18.96 -0.72 9.63
N TYR A 80 -18.23 -0.95 10.72
CA TYR A 80 -18.60 -1.94 11.73
C TYR A 80 -19.84 -1.55 12.57
N ASN A 81 -20.30 -0.31 12.46
CA ASN A 81 -21.58 0.12 13.07
C ASN A 81 -22.81 -0.26 12.23
N TYR A 82 -22.64 -0.71 10.98
CA TYR A 82 -23.75 -1.22 10.19
C TYR A 82 -24.21 -2.56 10.71
N LYS A 83 -25.54 -2.82 10.56
CA LYS A 83 -26.10 -4.17 10.80
C LYS A 83 -25.54 -5.14 9.78
N PHE A 84 -25.33 -6.37 10.21
CA PHE A 84 -24.75 -7.41 9.34
C PHE A 84 -25.61 -7.68 8.10
N ASP A 85 -26.93 -7.77 8.29
CA ASP A 85 -27.88 -7.98 7.18
C ASP A 85 -27.78 -6.85 6.12
N TYR A 86 -27.67 -5.60 6.57
CA TYR A 86 -27.45 -4.46 5.67
C TYR A 86 -26.13 -4.59 4.89
N ILE A 87 -25.07 -5.04 5.53
CA ILE A 87 -23.79 -5.23 4.86
C ILE A 87 -23.89 -6.27 3.75
N ILE A 88 -24.55 -7.39 4.02
CA ILE A 88 -24.75 -8.44 3.02
C ILE A 88 -25.64 -7.96 1.87
N GLU A 89 -26.74 -7.29 2.18
CA GLU A 89 -27.68 -6.76 1.18
C GLU A 89 -27.03 -5.73 0.26
N GLU A 90 -26.28 -4.80 0.83
CA GLU A 90 -25.70 -3.69 0.08
C GLU A 90 -24.42 -4.04 -0.67
N PHE A 91 -23.54 -4.86 -0.08
CA PHE A 91 -22.22 -5.13 -0.60
C PHE A 91 -21.99 -6.57 -1.04
N GLY A 92 -22.82 -7.51 -0.60
CA GLY A 92 -22.62 -8.94 -0.78
C GLY A 92 -21.86 -9.60 0.37
N THR A 93 -21.51 -10.87 0.22
CA THR A 93 -20.73 -11.60 1.23
C THR A 93 -19.30 -11.04 1.27
N ILE A 94 -18.89 -10.51 2.41
CA ILE A 94 -17.54 -9.97 2.61
C ILE A 94 -16.79 -10.73 3.69
N SER A 95 -15.48 -10.79 3.52
CA SER A 95 -14.55 -11.21 4.58
C SER A 95 -14.07 -9.98 5.35
N ILE A 96 -14.12 -10.02 6.67
CA ILE A 96 -13.63 -8.96 7.56
C ILE A 96 -12.16 -8.65 7.31
N SER A 97 -11.34 -9.68 7.11
CA SER A 97 -9.90 -9.51 6.84
C SER A 97 -9.65 -8.82 5.50
N GLN A 98 -10.41 -9.17 4.45
CA GLN A 98 -10.29 -8.53 3.14
C GLN A 98 -10.77 -7.08 3.18
N PHE A 99 -11.85 -6.79 3.92
CA PHE A 99 -12.28 -5.41 4.16
C PHE A 99 -11.22 -4.60 4.92
N ASN A 100 -10.63 -5.16 5.98
CA ASN A 100 -9.56 -4.50 6.72
C ASN A 100 -8.35 -4.21 5.83
N CYS A 101 -7.97 -5.15 4.96
CA CYS A 101 -6.90 -4.95 3.99
C CYS A 101 -7.25 -3.83 3.00
N LEU A 102 -8.49 -3.79 2.49
CA LEU A 102 -8.95 -2.74 1.61
C LEU A 102 -8.90 -1.37 2.28
N ALA A 103 -9.43 -1.24 3.50
CA ALA A 103 -9.42 0.00 4.26
C ALA A 103 -8.00 0.48 4.58
N CYS A 104 -7.10 -0.43 4.96
CA CYS A 104 -5.70 -0.14 5.21
C CYS A 104 -4.99 0.34 3.94
N ARG A 105 -5.17 -0.36 2.81
CA ARG A 105 -4.58 0.03 1.52
C ARG A 105 -5.07 1.41 1.07
N MET A 106 -6.37 1.69 1.23
CA MET A 106 -6.92 3.02 0.94
C MET A 106 -6.35 4.10 1.85
N ALA A 107 -6.15 3.83 3.14
CA ALA A 107 -5.51 4.78 4.05
C ALA A 107 -4.07 5.11 3.63
N MET A 108 -3.28 4.09 3.22
CA MET A 108 -1.95 4.29 2.64
C MET A 108 -1.99 5.13 1.37
N TYR A 109 -2.95 4.89 0.47
CA TYR A 109 -3.08 5.62 -0.79
C TYR A 109 -3.50 7.08 -0.58
N VAL A 110 -4.44 7.34 0.33
CA VAL A 110 -4.81 8.70 0.75
C VAL A 110 -3.58 9.46 1.26
N ALA A 111 -2.83 8.87 2.18
CA ALA A 111 -1.60 9.48 2.70
C ALA A 111 -0.54 9.67 1.59
N SER A 112 -0.42 8.72 0.66
CA SER A 112 0.51 8.83 -0.48
C SER A 112 0.13 9.99 -1.42
N ILE A 113 -1.15 10.16 -1.73
CA ILE A 113 -1.65 11.27 -2.55
C ILE A 113 -1.32 12.62 -1.90
N ILE A 114 -1.52 12.73 -0.59
CA ILE A 114 -1.20 13.93 0.18
C ILE A 114 0.31 14.24 0.11
N ILE A 115 1.17 13.24 0.38
CA ILE A 115 2.63 13.38 0.31
C ILE A 115 3.08 13.77 -1.11
N CYS A 116 2.50 13.14 -2.13
CA CYS A 116 2.82 13.45 -3.52
C CYS A 116 2.49 14.90 -3.89
N LYS A 117 1.33 15.40 -3.45
CA LYS A 117 0.95 16.81 -3.64
C LYS A 117 1.93 17.76 -2.95
N GLN A 118 2.33 17.47 -1.70
CA GLN A 118 3.28 18.30 -0.95
C GLN A 118 4.66 18.34 -1.55
N LYS A 119 5.16 17.20 -2.04
CA LYS A 119 6.51 17.05 -2.58
C LYS A 119 6.58 17.26 -4.09
N ASN A 120 5.44 17.50 -4.76
CA ASN A 120 5.32 17.59 -6.22
C ASN A 120 5.84 16.34 -6.95
N ILE A 121 5.55 15.16 -6.40
CA ILE A 121 5.86 13.86 -6.98
C ILE A 121 4.63 13.38 -7.75
N SER A 122 4.81 12.86 -8.97
CA SER A 122 3.71 12.40 -9.82
C SER A 122 3.55 10.89 -9.91
N VAL A 123 4.49 10.13 -9.36
CA VAL A 123 4.52 8.66 -9.46
C VAL A 123 4.54 8.04 -8.07
N VAL A 124 3.60 7.13 -7.82
CA VAL A 124 3.55 6.27 -6.64
C VAL A 124 3.84 4.84 -7.07
N VAL A 125 4.54 4.09 -6.25
CA VAL A 125 4.91 2.70 -6.52
C VAL A 125 4.49 1.81 -5.37
N ASP A 126 3.77 0.75 -5.69
CA ASP A 126 3.34 -0.25 -4.73
C ASP A 126 3.85 -1.65 -5.13
N GLY A 127 4.29 -2.42 -4.16
CA GLY A 127 4.78 -3.78 -4.33
C GLY A 127 3.68 -4.85 -4.39
N ALA A 128 2.47 -4.50 -4.82
CA ALA A 128 1.37 -5.45 -4.97
C ALA A 128 1.70 -6.54 -6.01
N ARG A 129 1.30 -7.80 -5.71
CA ARG A 129 1.60 -8.97 -6.55
C ARG A 129 0.41 -9.92 -6.61
N ILE A 130 -0.15 -10.11 -7.80
CA ILE A 130 -1.37 -10.91 -8.04
C ILE A 130 -1.25 -12.34 -7.49
N SER A 131 -0.07 -12.95 -7.58
CA SER A 131 0.18 -14.31 -7.10
C SER A 131 0.09 -14.50 -5.58
N GLN A 132 -0.01 -13.42 -4.79
CA GLN A 132 -0.24 -13.53 -3.34
C GLN A 132 -1.70 -13.86 -2.97
N LEU A 133 -2.60 -13.82 -3.94
CA LEU A 133 -4.01 -14.17 -3.76
C LEU A 133 -4.75 -13.33 -2.69
N PHE A 134 -4.42 -12.03 -2.59
CA PHE A 134 -5.22 -11.08 -1.82
C PHE A 134 -6.18 -10.35 -2.75
N VAL A 135 -7.44 -10.12 -2.32
CA VAL A 135 -8.44 -9.43 -3.16
C VAL A 135 -7.95 -8.05 -3.60
N ILE A 136 -7.30 -7.31 -2.70
CA ILE A 136 -6.76 -5.98 -2.98
C ILE A 136 -5.60 -5.96 -3.99
N GLU A 137 -5.04 -7.11 -4.32
CA GLU A 137 -3.95 -7.27 -5.28
C GLU A 137 -4.43 -7.92 -6.60
N GLN A 138 -5.72 -8.27 -6.69
CA GLN A 138 -6.30 -8.77 -7.93
C GLN A 138 -6.45 -7.63 -8.95
N GLU A 139 -6.33 -7.97 -10.22
CA GLU A 139 -6.26 -6.99 -11.32
C GLU A 139 -7.45 -6.01 -11.32
N LYS A 140 -8.66 -6.51 -11.00
CA LYS A 140 -9.87 -5.70 -10.90
C LYS A 140 -9.73 -4.57 -9.86
N MET A 141 -9.13 -4.86 -8.69
CA MET A 141 -8.89 -3.86 -7.65
C MET A 141 -7.73 -2.94 -8.01
N LEU A 142 -6.64 -3.46 -8.55
CA LEU A 142 -5.50 -2.64 -8.99
C LEU A 142 -5.93 -1.60 -10.04
N ASN A 143 -6.83 -1.98 -10.97
CA ASN A 143 -7.39 -1.05 -11.95
C ASN A 143 -8.21 0.07 -11.28
N LYS A 144 -9.06 -0.25 -10.29
CA LYS A 144 -9.81 0.75 -9.52
C LYS A 144 -8.88 1.72 -8.78
N PHE A 145 -7.82 1.24 -8.18
CA PHE A 145 -6.82 2.09 -7.54
C PHE A 145 -6.06 2.96 -8.56
N THR A 146 -5.74 2.39 -9.72
CA THR A 146 -5.12 3.16 -10.80
C THR A 146 -6.01 4.31 -11.25
N ASP A 147 -7.31 4.08 -11.41
CA ASP A 147 -8.26 5.13 -11.78
C ASP A 147 -8.42 6.17 -10.66
N PHE A 148 -8.42 5.74 -9.40
CA PHE A 148 -8.44 6.66 -8.26
C PHE A 148 -7.24 7.63 -8.24
N PHE A 149 -6.03 7.13 -8.50
CA PHE A 149 -4.85 7.98 -8.58
C PHE A 149 -4.89 8.96 -9.76
N LYS A 150 -5.46 8.57 -10.90
CA LYS A 150 -5.65 9.45 -12.07
C LYS A 150 -6.54 10.65 -11.75
N GLU A 151 -7.53 10.53 -10.86
CA GLU A 151 -8.38 11.66 -10.42
C GLU A 151 -7.57 12.79 -9.77
N TYR A 152 -6.37 12.47 -9.27
CA TYR A 152 -5.45 13.42 -8.65
C TYR A 152 -4.24 13.77 -9.54
N ASN A 153 -4.27 13.42 -10.84
CA ASN A 153 -3.17 13.57 -11.79
C ASN A 153 -1.89 12.83 -11.36
N LEU A 154 -2.04 11.70 -10.68
CA LEU A 154 -0.96 10.84 -10.25
C LEU A 154 -1.00 9.50 -11.00
N THR A 155 0.18 8.90 -11.15
CA THR A 155 0.31 7.52 -11.64
C THR A 155 0.68 6.61 -10.49
N ILE A 156 -0.03 5.49 -10.35
CA ILE A 156 0.41 4.39 -9.50
C ILE A 156 0.90 3.24 -10.38
N ASP A 157 2.06 2.68 -10.03
CA ASP A 157 2.66 1.55 -10.72
C ASP A 157 2.88 0.37 -9.78
N TYR A 158 2.73 -0.84 -10.34
CA TYR A 158 2.88 -2.12 -9.66
C TYR A 158 3.97 -2.97 -10.35
N PRO A 159 5.25 -2.60 -10.18
CA PRO A 159 6.32 -3.16 -11.02
C PRO A 159 6.55 -4.66 -10.82
N VAL A 160 6.05 -5.24 -9.74
CA VAL A 160 6.20 -6.68 -9.43
C VAL A 160 4.91 -7.48 -9.58
N LYS A 161 3.80 -6.87 -10.06
CA LYS A 161 2.45 -7.47 -10.06
C LYS A 161 2.37 -8.84 -10.71
N ASN A 162 3.16 -9.08 -11.75
CA ASN A 162 3.13 -10.30 -12.56
C ASN A 162 4.22 -11.33 -12.16
N ILE A 163 4.96 -11.10 -11.07
CA ILE A 163 5.92 -12.11 -10.61
C ILE A 163 5.15 -13.23 -9.92
N GLU A 164 5.26 -14.44 -10.46
CA GLU A 164 4.51 -15.60 -10.00
C GLU A 164 5.11 -16.22 -8.74
N SER A 165 6.42 -16.31 -8.65
CA SER A 165 7.07 -17.02 -7.57
C SER A 165 7.96 -16.13 -6.68
N ASP A 166 8.02 -16.48 -5.40
CA ASP A 166 8.98 -15.90 -4.45
C ASP A 166 10.43 -16.17 -4.83
N TRP A 167 10.68 -17.24 -5.56
CA TRP A 167 11.99 -17.62 -6.04
C TRP A 167 12.50 -16.62 -7.09
N ASP A 168 11.69 -16.32 -8.11
CA ASP A 168 12.04 -15.37 -9.15
C ASP A 168 12.32 -13.99 -8.58
N LEU A 169 11.47 -13.54 -7.65
CA LEU A 169 11.64 -12.28 -6.97
C LEU A 169 12.97 -12.22 -6.17
N LYS A 170 13.27 -13.27 -5.41
CA LYS A 170 14.53 -13.36 -4.65
C LYS A 170 15.75 -13.43 -5.57
N ASN A 171 15.67 -14.19 -6.65
CA ASN A 171 16.75 -14.28 -7.64
C ASN A 171 17.02 -12.93 -8.28
N GLU A 172 15.97 -12.20 -8.66
CA GLU A 172 16.12 -10.88 -9.25
C GLU A 172 16.80 -9.88 -8.29
N LEU A 173 16.49 -9.95 -6.99
CA LEU A 173 17.18 -9.16 -5.96
C LEU A 173 18.64 -9.58 -5.79
N LEU A 174 18.92 -10.89 -5.77
CA LEU A 174 20.28 -11.43 -5.62
C LEU A 174 21.19 -11.06 -6.79
N ILE A 175 20.68 -11.16 -8.04
CA ILE A 175 21.42 -10.73 -9.24
C ILE A 175 21.82 -9.25 -9.13
N ARG A 176 20.97 -8.42 -8.52
CA ARG A 176 21.27 -7.01 -8.24
C ARG A 176 22.13 -6.79 -6.99
N GLY A 177 22.66 -7.85 -6.39
CA GLY A 177 23.47 -7.76 -5.18
C GLY A 177 22.73 -7.32 -3.92
N ILE A 178 21.42 -7.55 -3.86
CA ILE A 178 20.58 -7.24 -2.70
C ILE A 178 20.08 -8.55 -2.08
N ILE A 179 20.47 -8.78 -0.83
CA ILE A 179 20.05 -9.96 -0.08
C ILE A 179 18.72 -9.65 0.62
N PRO A 180 17.61 -10.29 0.24
CA PRO A 180 16.34 -10.11 0.94
C PRO A 180 16.42 -10.72 2.34
N LYS A 181 15.92 -10.02 3.35
CA LYS A 181 15.76 -10.60 4.69
C LYS A 181 14.46 -11.40 4.76
N THR A 182 14.46 -12.42 5.61
CA THR A 182 13.34 -13.34 5.75
C THR A 182 12.23 -12.83 6.67
N ILE A 183 12.54 -11.86 7.55
CA ILE A 183 11.56 -11.30 8.50
C ILE A 183 10.95 -10.05 7.89
N GLU A 184 9.72 -10.16 7.44
CA GLU A 184 8.91 -9.08 6.89
C GLU A 184 7.91 -8.60 7.94
N PRO A 185 7.51 -7.31 7.92
CA PRO A 185 6.40 -6.84 8.74
C PRO A 185 5.13 -7.63 8.45
N GLN A 186 4.37 -7.94 9.49
CA GLN A 186 3.11 -8.66 9.39
C GLN A 186 1.98 -7.80 9.98
N CYS A 187 0.78 -7.94 9.43
CA CYS A 187 -0.42 -7.30 9.95
C CYS A 187 -1.27 -8.31 10.75
N LEU A 188 -1.74 -7.90 11.93
CA LEU A 188 -2.56 -8.76 12.81
C LEU A 188 -4.05 -8.78 12.41
N LEU A 189 -4.51 -7.86 11.58
CA LEU A 189 -5.94 -7.74 11.19
C LEU A 189 -6.22 -8.16 9.74
N GLY A 190 -5.19 -8.48 8.98
CA GLY A 190 -5.31 -8.59 7.53
C GLY A 190 -5.29 -10.01 7.00
N CYS A 191 -5.34 -10.09 5.68
CA CYS A 191 -5.35 -11.31 4.89
C CYS A 191 -4.27 -12.35 5.21
N PRO A 192 -3.05 -11.99 5.71
CA PRO A 192 -2.07 -13.01 6.06
C PRO A 192 -2.53 -13.99 7.14
N ILE A 193 -3.52 -13.60 7.94
CA ILE A 193 -4.08 -14.46 9.02
C ILE A 193 -5.30 -15.22 8.55
N SER A 194 -6.08 -14.67 7.61
CA SER A 194 -7.23 -15.35 7.04
C SER A 194 -6.81 -16.25 5.87
N LYS A 195 -7.43 -17.41 5.78
CA LYS A 195 -7.29 -18.32 4.63
C LYS A 195 -8.54 -18.24 3.76
N ASP A 196 -8.93 -17.00 3.40
CA ASP A 196 -10.11 -16.82 2.54
C ASP A 196 -9.87 -17.48 1.18
N ASN A 197 -10.89 -18.16 0.69
CA ASN A 197 -10.89 -18.63 -0.69
C ASN A 197 -11.26 -17.45 -1.60
N ILE A 198 -10.29 -16.96 -2.37
CA ILE A 198 -10.50 -15.84 -3.27
C ILE A 198 -11.23 -16.34 -4.51
N ASN A 199 -12.45 -15.83 -4.70
CA ASN A 199 -13.30 -16.11 -5.85
C ASN A 199 -13.91 -14.80 -6.38
N ASP A 200 -14.58 -14.89 -7.53
CA ASP A 200 -15.17 -13.72 -8.19
C ASP A 200 -16.26 -13.05 -7.33
N GLU A 201 -17.03 -13.81 -6.54
CA GLU A 201 -18.04 -13.27 -5.65
C GLU A 201 -17.41 -12.36 -4.58
N LEU A 202 -16.38 -12.85 -3.89
CA LEU A 202 -15.66 -12.07 -2.88
C LEU A 202 -14.98 -10.83 -3.49
N ILE A 203 -14.36 -10.98 -4.67
CA ILE A 203 -13.75 -9.85 -5.40
C ILE A 203 -14.82 -8.80 -5.72
N ASN A 204 -16.00 -9.23 -6.22
CA ASN A 204 -17.10 -8.31 -6.56
C ASN A 204 -17.62 -7.60 -5.32
N SER A 205 -17.81 -8.31 -4.21
CA SER A 205 -18.29 -7.73 -2.95
C SER A 205 -17.31 -6.69 -2.40
N ILE A 206 -16.02 -6.96 -2.42
CA ILE A 206 -14.99 -5.98 -2.00
C ILE A 206 -14.93 -4.80 -2.96
N CYS A 207 -15.13 -5.01 -4.27
CA CYS A 207 -15.27 -3.91 -5.23
C CYS A 207 -16.50 -3.03 -4.92
N ASN A 208 -17.64 -3.63 -4.54
CA ASN A 208 -18.83 -2.89 -4.13
C ASN A 208 -18.58 -2.03 -2.88
N VAL A 209 -17.87 -2.58 -1.89
CA VAL A 209 -17.47 -1.81 -0.70
C VAL A 209 -16.59 -0.62 -1.09
N TYR A 210 -15.64 -0.83 -1.99
CA TYR A 210 -14.81 0.25 -2.50
C TYR A 210 -15.66 1.34 -3.17
N ASP A 211 -16.52 0.98 -4.12
CA ASP A 211 -17.28 1.92 -4.94
C ASP A 211 -18.34 2.69 -4.13
N LYS A 212 -19.09 1.98 -3.29
CA LYS A 212 -20.28 2.53 -2.61
C LYS A 212 -19.97 3.16 -1.24
N TYR A 213 -18.84 2.81 -0.65
CA TYR A 213 -18.52 3.23 0.71
C TYR A 213 -17.16 3.92 0.84
N LEU A 214 -16.09 3.27 0.39
CA LEU A 214 -14.76 3.67 0.82
C LEU A 214 -14.19 4.81 -0.02
N LYS A 215 -14.47 4.82 -1.33
CA LYS A 215 -13.95 5.84 -2.25
C LYS A 215 -14.38 7.25 -1.85
N GLU A 216 -15.66 7.45 -1.57
CA GLU A 216 -16.19 8.76 -1.16
C GLU A 216 -15.55 9.25 0.16
N LYS A 217 -15.36 8.35 1.14
CA LYS A 217 -14.69 8.69 2.39
C LYS A 217 -13.23 9.09 2.17
N ALA A 218 -12.53 8.39 1.28
CA ALA A 218 -11.14 8.70 0.92
C ALA A 218 -11.04 10.09 0.27
N ILE A 219 -11.95 10.41 -0.64
CA ILE A 219 -12.03 11.74 -1.27
C ILE A 219 -12.21 12.82 -0.20
N LYS A 220 -13.18 12.66 0.71
CA LYS A 220 -13.42 13.60 1.82
C LYS A 220 -12.18 13.84 2.70
N VAL A 221 -11.41 12.80 2.98
CA VAL A 221 -10.15 12.93 3.75
C VAL A 221 -9.12 13.76 2.98
N ILE A 222 -8.98 13.51 1.68
CA ILE A 222 -8.02 14.25 0.83
C ILE A 222 -8.42 15.73 0.68
N GLU A 223 -9.71 16.01 0.52
CA GLU A 223 -10.24 17.37 0.40
C GLU A 223 -10.08 18.17 1.70
N ASN A 224 -10.31 17.52 2.84
CA ASN A 224 -10.17 18.13 4.16
C ASN A 224 -8.72 18.13 4.68
N TYR A 225 -7.78 17.60 3.91
CA TYR A 225 -6.38 17.48 4.30
C TYR A 225 -5.77 18.80 4.80
N ASN A 226 -6.14 19.96 4.24
CA ASN A 226 -5.66 21.27 4.71
C ASN A 226 -6.11 21.62 6.14
N ASN A 227 -7.13 20.93 6.65
CA ASN A 227 -7.67 21.09 8.01
C ASN A 227 -7.13 20.04 8.99
N ILE A 228 -6.49 18.98 8.47
CA ILE A 228 -5.86 17.93 9.27
C ILE A 228 -4.36 18.07 9.02
N ASN A 229 -3.63 18.60 10.00
CA ASN A 229 -2.16 18.68 9.97
C ASN A 229 -1.55 17.27 10.07
N ILE A 230 -1.81 16.44 9.02
CA ILE A 230 -1.30 15.06 8.93
C ILE A 230 0.23 15.04 8.96
N CYS A 231 0.90 16.17 8.69
CA CYS A 231 2.35 16.24 8.62
C CYS A 231 3.06 16.56 9.93
N GLU A 232 2.40 17.17 10.90
CA GLU A 232 3.05 17.55 12.16
C GLU A 232 2.80 16.54 13.29
N GLU A 233 1.73 15.72 13.22
CA GLU A 233 1.42 14.71 14.23
C GLU A 233 2.01 13.31 13.94
N PHE A 234 2.73 13.15 12.82
CA PHE A 234 3.22 11.85 12.36
C PHE A 234 4.77 11.76 12.35
N ILE A 235 5.45 12.51 13.25
CA ILE A 235 6.89 12.39 13.46
C ILE A 235 7.20 11.43 14.61
#